data_dcf4beaefd1ce529e77687cc50335e92
#
_entry.id   dcf4beaefd1ce529e77687cc50335e92
#
_cell.length_a   1.000
_cell.length_b   1.000
_cell.length_c   1.000
_cell.angle_alpha   90.00
_cell.angle_beta   90.00
_cell.angle_gamma   90.00
#
_symmetry.space_group_name_H-M   'P 1'
#
loop_
_entity.id
_entity.type
_entity.pdbx_description
1 polymer ?
#
loop_
_entity_poly.entity_id
_entity_poly.type
_entity_poly.pdbx_seq_one_letter_code
_entity_poly.pdbx_strand_id
1 'polypeptide(L)'
;KALALKPDSAVAFYNMGNVLKERGKLEEAIEAYNKALVFNPDYADAHNNIGNVLQDQSKLEDAISAFKKALSLKPNCAEAYCNIGNAFAAQGNLEEAIIAYRKSLSINPDSVVAHSHMAAVFADQGKLEEAIEAYSKALAINPDYGDAHNGLSFALLNVGELKRGLDEYEWRWKSTKYISSKRHFSQPLWDGQKSLKNKKILLWCEQGVGDTINWASCLPLVTSQAKHCIVECQEKLVPLLSRSFPNVEVKPENRSLDTERNDFDSPLPMGSLYRSFASEVSRKAKADAFLFPDPVRINFWRNRLISMGKGPYVGISWKSANMSAKRLPNYASTSDLSPVLTLPGVTFINLQYVDFADDLSKIQNELGVTVHHFDDLDHYNDLLEVAALCAALDIIVSTTSAVPFISAGVGTLTKFASWKQSPWSNNLFNPVGPSVDKFERNTWQSWHNVFHLIAEDILKLSDDWSHQ
;
A
#
# COMPACT_ATOMS: atom_id res chain seq x y z
N LYS A 1 -23.76 -5.33 -36.91
CA LYS A 1 -24.77 -4.72 -37.86
C LYS A 1 -24.14 -3.62 -38.72
N ALA A 2 -23.39 -2.62 -38.15
CA ALA A 2 -22.77 -1.54 -38.93
C ALA A 2 -21.83 -2.08 -40.01
N LEU A 3 -20.92 -3.01 -39.69
CA LEU A 3 -19.99 -3.65 -40.61
C LEU A 3 -20.66 -4.55 -41.66
N ALA A 4 -21.86 -5.05 -41.39
CA ALA A 4 -22.67 -5.78 -42.41
C ALA A 4 -23.23 -4.85 -43.47
N LEU A 5 -23.41 -3.56 -43.14
CA LEU A 5 -23.92 -2.54 -44.06
C LEU A 5 -22.78 -1.81 -44.80
N LYS A 6 -21.62 -1.64 -44.14
CA LYS A 6 -20.47 -0.98 -44.69
C LYS A 6 -19.18 -1.69 -44.20
N PRO A 7 -18.71 -2.73 -44.91
CA PRO A 7 -17.58 -3.56 -44.48
C PRO A 7 -16.22 -2.84 -44.42
N ASP A 8 -16.09 -1.70 -45.09
CA ASP A 8 -14.87 -0.86 -45.19
C ASP A 8 -14.90 0.38 -44.27
N SER A 9 -15.80 0.38 -43.29
CA SER A 9 -15.96 1.53 -42.40
C SER A 9 -14.87 1.56 -41.31
N ALA A 10 -13.87 2.44 -41.45
CA ALA A 10 -12.85 2.70 -40.43
C ALA A 10 -13.50 3.04 -39.06
N VAL A 11 -14.55 3.86 -39.05
CA VAL A 11 -15.28 4.24 -37.82
C VAL A 11 -15.94 3.02 -37.16
N ALA A 12 -16.48 2.09 -37.96
CA ALA A 12 -17.14 0.91 -37.40
C ALA A 12 -16.11 -0.06 -36.77
N PHE A 13 -14.94 -0.22 -37.35
CA PHE A 13 -13.82 -0.99 -36.78
C PHE A 13 -13.25 -0.32 -35.53
N TYR A 14 -13.06 1.01 -35.53
CA TYR A 14 -12.64 1.78 -34.37
C TYR A 14 -13.62 1.59 -33.19
N ASN A 15 -14.93 1.74 -33.42
CA ASN A 15 -15.95 1.52 -32.39
C ASN A 15 -15.99 0.07 -31.89
N MET A 16 -15.74 -0.91 -32.77
CA MET A 16 -15.59 -2.30 -32.39
C MET A 16 -14.38 -2.48 -31.45
N GLY A 17 -13.23 -1.85 -31.76
CA GLY A 17 -12.06 -1.85 -30.91
C GLY A 17 -12.34 -1.28 -29.53
N ASN A 18 -13.10 -0.17 -29.43
CA ASN A 18 -13.51 0.40 -28.14
C ASN A 18 -14.31 -0.59 -27.30
N VAL A 19 -15.31 -1.25 -27.89
CA VAL A 19 -16.13 -2.25 -27.19
C VAL A 19 -15.30 -3.46 -26.76
N LEU A 20 -14.35 -3.91 -27.57
CA LEU A 20 -13.48 -5.03 -27.25
C LEU A 20 -12.53 -4.67 -26.09
N LYS A 21 -11.97 -3.47 -26.09
CA LYS A 21 -11.16 -2.93 -25.00
C LYS A 21 -11.96 -2.90 -23.68
N GLU A 22 -13.17 -2.37 -23.68
CA GLU A 22 -14.06 -2.33 -22.51
C GLU A 22 -14.38 -3.73 -21.96
N ARG A 23 -14.37 -4.76 -22.82
CA ARG A 23 -14.56 -6.17 -22.44
C ARG A 23 -13.25 -6.86 -22.02
N GLY A 24 -12.13 -6.16 -21.96
CA GLY A 24 -10.82 -6.72 -21.62
C GLY A 24 -10.19 -7.60 -22.73
N LYS A 25 -10.77 -7.61 -23.96
CA LYS A 25 -10.26 -8.36 -25.11
C LYS A 25 -9.22 -7.54 -25.84
N LEU A 26 -8.05 -7.40 -25.21
CA LEU A 26 -7.05 -6.43 -25.62
C LEU A 26 -6.43 -6.71 -26.98
N GLU A 27 -6.11 -7.97 -27.31
CA GLU A 27 -5.56 -8.38 -28.60
C GLU A 27 -6.58 -8.15 -29.74
N GLU A 28 -7.84 -8.57 -29.52
CA GLU A 28 -8.91 -8.36 -30.49
C GLU A 28 -9.18 -6.85 -30.73
N ALA A 29 -9.00 -6.03 -29.67
CA ALA A 29 -9.14 -4.58 -29.76
C ALA A 29 -8.06 -3.97 -30.68
N ILE A 30 -6.79 -4.37 -30.50
CA ILE A 30 -5.68 -3.93 -31.39
C ILE A 30 -5.95 -4.34 -32.82
N GLU A 31 -6.40 -5.57 -33.09
CA GLU A 31 -6.75 -6.02 -34.43
C GLU A 31 -7.86 -5.16 -35.05
N ALA A 32 -8.89 -4.82 -34.28
CA ALA A 32 -9.98 -3.96 -34.76
C ALA A 32 -9.49 -2.54 -35.07
N TYR A 33 -8.66 -1.94 -34.23
CA TYR A 33 -8.06 -0.63 -34.51
C TYR A 33 -7.14 -0.67 -35.73
N ASN A 34 -6.33 -1.73 -35.91
CA ASN A 34 -5.49 -1.89 -37.10
C ASN A 34 -6.35 -2.02 -38.38
N LYS A 35 -7.50 -2.71 -38.34
CA LYS A 35 -8.43 -2.74 -39.45
C LYS A 35 -9.00 -1.33 -39.74
N ALA A 36 -9.27 -0.54 -38.71
CA ALA A 36 -9.69 0.86 -38.91
C ALA A 36 -8.58 1.65 -39.64
N LEU A 37 -7.30 1.44 -39.28
CA LEU A 37 -6.14 2.10 -39.91
C LEU A 37 -5.87 1.62 -41.32
N VAL A 38 -6.27 0.41 -41.73
CA VAL A 38 -6.23 -0.04 -43.11
C VAL A 38 -7.15 0.81 -43.99
N PHE A 39 -8.32 1.19 -43.51
CA PHE A 39 -9.29 2.01 -44.23
C PHE A 39 -9.07 3.52 -44.04
N ASN A 40 -8.45 3.93 -42.97
CA ASN A 40 -8.06 5.32 -42.71
C ASN A 40 -6.72 5.36 -41.96
N PRO A 41 -5.58 5.39 -42.69
CA PRO A 41 -4.23 5.41 -42.11
C PRO A 41 -3.96 6.62 -41.20
N ASP A 42 -4.65 7.75 -41.43
CA ASP A 42 -4.47 9.00 -40.68
C ASP A 42 -5.45 9.12 -39.48
N TYR A 43 -6.00 8.00 -39.01
CA TYR A 43 -6.93 7.99 -37.90
C TYR A 43 -6.18 8.11 -36.57
N ALA A 44 -5.85 9.36 -36.17
CA ALA A 44 -5.07 9.67 -34.97
C ALA A 44 -5.66 9.02 -33.70
N ASP A 45 -7.00 9.03 -33.53
CA ASP A 45 -7.65 8.46 -32.35
C ASP A 45 -7.50 6.93 -32.29
N ALA A 46 -7.38 6.24 -33.43
CA ALA A 46 -7.10 4.79 -33.45
C ALA A 46 -5.68 4.50 -32.95
N HIS A 47 -4.67 5.29 -33.38
CA HIS A 47 -3.31 5.18 -32.87
C HIS A 47 -3.24 5.47 -31.36
N ASN A 48 -3.96 6.49 -30.87
CA ASN A 48 -4.04 6.79 -29.43
C ASN A 48 -4.64 5.61 -28.64
N ASN A 49 -5.72 5.00 -29.15
CA ASN A 49 -6.36 3.88 -28.46
C ASN A 49 -5.54 2.59 -28.53
N ILE A 50 -4.77 2.34 -29.61
CA ILE A 50 -3.75 1.27 -29.64
C ILE A 50 -2.73 1.51 -28.53
N GLY A 51 -2.24 2.75 -28.38
CA GLY A 51 -1.31 3.10 -27.28
C GLY A 51 -1.88 2.81 -25.91
N ASN A 52 -3.17 3.15 -25.66
CA ASN A 52 -3.84 2.84 -24.41
C ASN A 52 -3.89 1.32 -24.13
N VAL A 53 -4.22 0.51 -25.15
CA VAL A 53 -4.26 -0.96 -25.01
C VAL A 53 -2.86 -1.53 -24.76
N LEU A 54 -1.83 -1.02 -25.46
CA LEU A 54 -0.44 -1.44 -25.25
C LEU A 54 0.05 -1.09 -23.83
N GLN A 55 -0.36 0.07 -23.31
CA GLN A 55 -0.08 0.45 -21.92
C GLN A 55 -0.77 -0.48 -20.92
N ASP A 56 -2.04 -0.87 -21.16
CA ASP A 56 -2.76 -1.86 -20.36
C ASP A 56 -2.05 -3.23 -20.36
N GLN A 57 -1.36 -3.57 -21.45
CA GLN A 57 -0.49 -4.75 -21.57
C GLN A 57 0.92 -4.56 -21.00
N SER A 58 1.24 -3.41 -20.40
CA SER A 58 2.58 -3.03 -19.92
C SER A 58 3.67 -2.96 -21.02
N LYS A 59 3.29 -2.83 -22.29
CA LYS A 59 4.19 -2.63 -23.45
C LYS A 59 4.44 -1.13 -23.65
N LEU A 60 5.19 -0.52 -22.71
CA LEU A 60 5.24 0.92 -22.55
C LEU A 60 5.95 1.64 -23.72
N GLU A 61 7.04 1.07 -24.29
CA GLU A 61 7.74 1.62 -25.45
C GLU A 61 6.85 1.65 -26.69
N ASP A 62 6.13 0.57 -26.95
CA ASP A 62 5.21 0.47 -28.07
C ASP A 62 4.03 1.44 -27.91
N ALA A 63 3.53 1.59 -26.66
CA ALA A 63 2.50 2.56 -26.34
C ALA A 63 2.95 3.99 -26.65
N ILE A 64 4.15 4.39 -26.19
CA ILE A 64 4.73 5.71 -26.47
C ILE A 64 4.87 5.93 -27.98
N SER A 65 5.29 4.90 -28.73
CA SER A 65 5.39 4.98 -30.19
C SER A 65 4.05 5.22 -30.86
N ALA A 66 3.00 4.50 -30.43
CA ALA A 66 1.63 4.67 -30.91
C ALA A 66 1.08 6.08 -30.60
N PHE A 67 1.29 6.59 -29.38
CA PHE A 67 0.89 7.95 -29.01
C PHE A 67 1.63 9.02 -29.83
N LYS A 68 2.94 8.86 -30.06
CA LYS A 68 3.73 9.76 -30.94
C LYS A 68 3.20 9.75 -32.36
N LYS A 69 2.77 8.58 -32.87
CA LYS A 69 2.14 8.50 -34.19
C LYS A 69 0.79 9.26 -34.19
N ALA A 70 -0.04 9.12 -33.17
CA ALA A 70 -1.27 9.91 -33.01
C ALA A 70 -0.96 11.43 -33.04
N LEU A 71 0.06 11.88 -32.31
CA LEU A 71 0.48 13.28 -32.27
C LEU A 71 1.09 13.79 -33.59
N SER A 72 1.74 12.94 -34.38
CA SER A 72 2.21 13.32 -35.71
C SER A 72 1.06 13.64 -36.66
N LEU A 73 -0.10 13.03 -36.43
CA LEU A 73 -1.33 13.26 -37.23
C LEU A 73 -2.20 14.38 -36.59
N LYS A 74 -2.20 14.50 -35.29
CA LYS A 74 -2.99 15.50 -34.54
C LYS A 74 -2.13 16.14 -33.44
N PRO A 75 -1.30 17.15 -33.76
CA PRO A 75 -0.33 17.72 -32.83
C PRO A 75 -0.94 18.35 -31.55
N ASN A 76 -2.17 18.80 -31.61
CA ASN A 76 -2.88 19.44 -30.49
C ASN A 76 -3.81 18.46 -29.76
N CYS A 77 -3.40 17.21 -29.57
CA CYS A 77 -4.13 16.21 -28.81
C CYS A 77 -3.63 16.18 -27.35
N ALA A 78 -4.31 16.90 -26.46
CA ALA A 78 -3.96 16.96 -25.04
C ALA A 78 -3.98 15.55 -24.38
N GLU A 79 -4.95 14.71 -24.77
CA GLU A 79 -5.07 13.34 -24.25
C GLU A 79 -3.85 12.48 -24.59
N ALA A 80 -3.37 12.53 -25.83
CA ALA A 80 -2.19 11.75 -26.24
C ALA A 80 -0.92 12.18 -25.48
N TYR A 81 -0.74 13.49 -25.22
CA TYR A 81 0.35 13.96 -24.35
C TYR A 81 0.18 13.46 -22.90
N CYS A 82 -1.03 13.48 -22.34
CA CYS A 82 -1.31 12.94 -21.01
C CYS A 82 -0.97 11.45 -20.93
N ASN A 83 -1.35 10.67 -21.96
CA ASN A 83 -1.08 9.24 -22.03
C ASN A 83 0.42 8.95 -22.18
N ILE A 84 1.17 9.74 -22.94
CA ILE A 84 2.64 9.68 -22.99
C ILE A 84 3.22 9.93 -21.58
N GLY A 85 2.71 10.94 -20.87
CA GLY A 85 3.10 11.22 -19.49
C GLY A 85 2.88 10.01 -18.57
N ASN A 86 1.72 9.35 -18.69
CA ASN A 86 1.43 8.14 -17.93
C ASN A 86 2.39 7.00 -18.26
N ALA A 87 2.72 6.79 -19.53
CA ALA A 87 3.65 5.76 -19.96
C ALA A 87 5.09 6.03 -19.46
N PHE A 88 5.56 7.28 -19.53
CA PHE A 88 6.86 7.67 -18.96
C PHE A 88 6.89 7.51 -17.43
N ALA A 89 5.83 7.92 -16.75
CA ALA A 89 5.73 7.72 -15.29
C ALA A 89 5.80 6.24 -14.91
N ALA A 90 5.13 5.37 -15.69
CA ALA A 90 5.16 3.93 -15.47
C ALA A 90 6.55 3.31 -15.74
N GLN A 91 7.36 3.92 -16.62
CA GLN A 91 8.78 3.55 -16.83
C GLN A 91 9.72 4.10 -15.75
N GLY A 92 9.24 5.00 -14.87
CA GLY A 92 10.06 5.73 -13.93
C GLY A 92 10.78 6.96 -14.52
N ASN A 93 10.50 7.33 -15.76
CA ASN A 93 11.03 8.51 -16.44
C ASN A 93 10.22 9.75 -16.03
N LEU A 94 10.42 10.19 -14.78
CA LEU A 94 9.53 11.15 -14.12
C LEU A 94 9.64 12.56 -14.69
N GLU A 95 10.83 12.98 -15.13
CA GLU A 95 11.06 14.27 -15.80
C GLU A 95 10.31 14.36 -17.12
N GLU A 96 10.44 13.34 -17.95
CA GLU A 96 9.77 13.23 -19.25
C GLU A 96 8.24 13.20 -19.08
N ALA A 97 7.78 12.52 -18.03
CA ALA A 97 6.36 12.51 -17.68
C ALA A 97 5.83 13.92 -17.38
N ILE A 98 6.55 14.71 -16.56
CA ILE A 98 6.19 16.10 -16.24
C ILE A 98 6.17 16.97 -17.50
N ILE A 99 7.16 16.82 -18.39
CA ILE A 99 7.22 17.56 -19.67
C ILE A 99 5.98 17.24 -20.51
N ALA A 100 5.60 15.97 -20.61
CA ALA A 100 4.42 15.54 -21.35
C ALA A 100 3.11 16.08 -20.74
N TYR A 101 2.95 16.02 -19.41
CA TYR A 101 1.77 16.60 -18.74
C TYR A 101 1.68 18.11 -18.90
N ARG A 102 2.79 18.84 -18.79
CA ARG A 102 2.82 20.29 -19.06
C ARG A 102 2.40 20.61 -20.48
N LYS A 103 2.79 19.77 -21.46
CA LYS A 103 2.36 19.93 -22.84
C LYS A 103 0.86 19.66 -22.98
N SER A 104 0.32 18.62 -22.35
CA SER A 104 -1.12 18.35 -22.26
C SER A 104 -1.87 19.56 -21.70
N LEU A 105 -1.40 20.10 -20.56
CA LEU A 105 -2.01 21.26 -19.89
C LEU A 105 -1.87 22.56 -20.67
N SER A 106 -0.84 22.73 -21.51
CA SER A 106 -0.73 23.89 -22.40
C SER A 106 -1.81 23.89 -23.48
N ILE A 107 -2.35 22.72 -23.83
CA ILE A 107 -3.43 22.54 -24.82
C ILE A 107 -4.80 22.55 -24.15
N ASN A 108 -4.94 21.88 -23.02
CA ASN A 108 -6.15 21.85 -22.19
C ASN A 108 -5.79 22.16 -20.72
N PRO A 109 -5.82 23.44 -20.31
CA PRO A 109 -5.51 23.87 -18.95
C PRO A 109 -6.44 23.31 -17.88
N ASP A 110 -7.67 22.97 -18.25
CA ASP A 110 -8.70 22.47 -17.32
C ASP A 110 -8.76 20.93 -17.25
N SER A 111 -7.68 20.26 -17.65
CA SER A 111 -7.60 18.79 -17.54
C SER A 111 -7.34 18.35 -16.10
N VAL A 112 -8.40 17.97 -15.38
CA VAL A 112 -8.34 17.39 -14.03
C VAL A 112 -7.39 16.19 -13.96
N VAL A 113 -7.45 15.32 -14.96
CA VAL A 113 -6.64 14.12 -15.06
C VAL A 113 -5.15 14.45 -15.18
N ALA A 114 -4.80 15.40 -16.08
CA ALA A 114 -3.40 15.78 -16.28
C ALA A 114 -2.80 16.47 -15.05
N HIS A 115 -3.56 17.35 -14.37
CA HIS A 115 -3.14 17.94 -13.10
C HIS A 115 -2.93 16.88 -12.03
N SER A 116 -3.87 15.93 -11.88
CA SER A 116 -3.78 14.87 -10.87
C SER A 116 -2.62 13.91 -11.12
N HIS A 117 -2.39 13.49 -12.37
CA HIS A 117 -1.27 12.60 -12.71
C HIS A 117 0.08 13.30 -12.56
N MET A 118 0.18 14.59 -12.95
CA MET A 118 1.39 15.38 -12.74
C MET A 118 1.68 15.53 -11.23
N ALA A 119 0.64 15.75 -10.42
CA ALA A 119 0.77 15.82 -8.96
C ALA A 119 1.29 14.51 -8.37
N ALA A 120 0.81 13.35 -8.86
CA ALA A 120 1.31 12.05 -8.45
C ALA A 120 2.81 11.89 -8.74
N VAL A 121 3.25 12.34 -9.92
CA VAL A 121 4.68 12.31 -10.31
C VAL A 121 5.51 13.27 -9.44
N PHE A 122 5.01 14.45 -9.08
CA PHE A 122 5.69 15.32 -8.12
C PHE A 122 5.82 14.66 -6.75
N ALA A 123 4.76 14.00 -6.27
CA ALA A 123 4.81 13.24 -5.02
C ALA A 123 5.85 12.11 -5.08
N ASP A 124 5.93 11.38 -6.20
CA ASP A 124 6.93 10.32 -6.44
C ASP A 124 8.37 10.88 -6.49
N GLN A 125 8.55 12.14 -6.87
CA GLN A 125 9.85 12.85 -6.79
C GLN A 125 10.14 13.42 -5.39
N GLY A 126 9.21 13.33 -4.44
CA GLY A 126 9.31 13.97 -3.12
C GLY A 126 9.07 15.48 -3.13
N LYS A 127 8.60 16.04 -4.25
CA LYS A 127 8.21 17.45 -4.40
C LYS A 127 6.77 17.63 -3.91
N LEU A 128 6.61 17.57 -2.57
CA LEU A 128 5.29 17.46 -1.95
C LEU A 128 4.49 18.76 -2.07
N GLU A 129 5.14 19.91 -2.01
CA GLU A 129 4.49 21.21 -2.16
C GLU A 129 3.91 21.39 -3.57
N GLU A 130 4.70 21.02 -4.61
CA GLU A 130 4.23 21.05 -6.00
C GLU A 130 3.11 20.01 -6.25
N ALA A 131 3.18 18.86 -5.57
CA ALA A 131 2.12 17.86 -5.62
C ALA A 131 0.81 18.42 -5.03
N ILE A 132 0.87 19.04 -3.85
CA ILE A 132 -0.29 19.66 -3.18
C ILE A 132 -0.89 20.75 -4.06
N GLU A 133 -0.07 21.62 -4.66
CA GLU A 133 -0.54 22.65 -5.58
C GLU A 133 -1.26 22.06 -6.80
N ALA A 134 -0.68 21.05 -7.44
CA ALA A 134 -1.23 20.41 -8.64
C ALA A 134 -2.53 19.64 -8.34
N TYR A 135 -2.60 18.91 -7.21
CA TYR A 135 -3.87 18.30 -6.77
C TYR A 135 -4.92 19.34 -6.45
N SER A 136 -4.55 20.45 -5.81
CA SER A 136 -5.47 21.54 -5.49
C SER A 136 -6.03 22.18 -6.76
N LYS A 137 -5.23 22.32 -7.84
CA LYS A 137 -5.71 22.77 -9.16
C LYS A 137 -6.71 21.78 -9.76
N ALA A 138 -6.44 20.47 -9.70
CA ALA A 138 -7.37 19.44 -10.16
C ALA A 138 -8.72 19.56 -9.42
N LEU A 139 -8.69 19.75 -8.11
CA LEU A 139 -9.89 19.86 -7.27
C LEU A 139 -10.62 21.20 -7.41
N ALA A 140 -9.92 22.27 -7.78
CA ALA A 140 -10.56 23.55 -8.14
C ALA A 140 -11.39 23.42 -9.42
N ILE A 141 -10.99 22.55 -10.36
CA ILE A 141 -11.73 22.27 -11.60
C ILE A 141 -12.86 21.27 -11.34
N ASN A 142 -12.57 20.18 -10.64
CA ASN A 142 -13.56 19.17 -10.25
C ASN A 142 -13.43 18.82 -8.75
N PRO A 143 -14.25 19.47 -7.89
CA PRO A 143 -14.23 19.24 -6.45
C PRO A 143 -14.64 17.82 -6.01
N ASP A 144 -15.18 17.01 -6.89
CA ASP A 144 -15.63 15.65 -6.59
C ASP A 144 -14.66 14.57 -7.10
N TYR A 145 -13.47 14.95 -7.59
CA TYR A 145 -12.52 14.00 -8.15
C TYR A 145 -11.77 13.21 -7.07
N GLY A 146 -12.31 12.04 -6.71
CA GLY A 146 -11.85 11.20 -5.59
C GLY A 146 -10.37 10.80 -5.65
N ASP A 147 -9.81 10.59 -6.84
CA ASP A 147 -8.40 10.21 -6.99
C ASP A 147 -7.45 11.37 -6.65
N ALA A 148 -7.84 12.62 -6.96
CA ALA A 148 -7.05 13.79 -6.55
C ALA A 148 -7.13 14.03 -5.04
N HIS A 149 -8.31 13.89 -4.43
CA HIS A 149 -8.46 13.95 -2.96
C HIS A 149 -7.57 12.90 -2.28
N ASN A 150 -7.60 11.66 -2.77
CA ASN A 150 -6.78 10.59 -2.21
C ASN A 150 -5.28 10.89 -2.34
N GLY A 151 -4.83 11.39 -3.49
CA GLY A 151 -3.43 11.80 -3.68
C GLY A 151 -3.04 12.99 -2.80
N LEU A 152 -3.90 14.01 -2.72
CA LEU A 152 -3.72 15.18 -1.84
C LEU A 152 -3.64 14.78 -0.37
N SER A 153 -4.49 13.83 0.07
CA SER A 153 -4.43 13.30 1.43
C SER A 153 -3.03 12.82 1.79
N PHE A 154 -2.44 11.94 0.98
CA PHE A 154 -1.10 11.43 1.26
C PHE A 154 -0.02 12.52 1.20
N ALA A 155 -0.09 13.46 0.27
CA ALA A 155 0.86 14.57 0.19
C ALA A 155 0.78 15.44 1.46
N LEU A 156 -0.42 15.81 1.90
CA LEU A 156 -0.66 16.58 3.12
C LEU A 156 -0.17 15.85 4.38
N LEU A 157 -0.46 14.55 4.49
CA LEU A 157 0.00 13.74 5.61
C LEU A 157 1.54 13.67 5.66
N ASN A 158 2.20 13.59 4.50
CA ASN A 158 3.66 13.55 4.42
C ASN A 158 4.33 14.89 4.80
N VAL A 159 3.69 16.03 4.59
CA VAL A 159 4.18 17.32 5.09
C VAL A 159 3.73 17.64 6.53
N GLY A 160 2.99 16.72 7.18
CA GLY A 160 2.55 16.85 8.58
C GLY A 160 1.23 17.59 8.77
N GLU A 161 0.51 17.95 7.71
CA GLU A 161 -0.82 18.56 7.78
C GLU A 161 -1.91 17.52 8.11
N LEU A 162 -1.82 16.91 9.31
CA LEU A 162 -2.60 15.74 9.70
C LEU A 162 -4.11 15.92 9.54
N LYS A 163 -4.65 17.04 10.05
CA LYS A 163 -6.10 17.25 10.02
C LYS A 163 -6.63 17.32 8.60
N ARG A 164 -6.02 18.15 7.74
CA ARG A 164 -6.42 18.27 6.34
C ARG A 164 -6.23 16.95 5.59
N GLY A 165 -5.08 16.31 5.77
CA GLY A 165 -4.79 15.05 5.12
C GLY A 165 -5.77 13.95 5.48
N LEU A 166 -6.19 13.86 6.75
CA LEU A 166 -7.18 12.88 7.20
C LEU A 166 -8.61 13.23 6.74
N ASP A 167 -8.94 14.54 6.63
CA ASP A 167 -10.22 14.96 6.03
C ASP A 167 -10.28 14.61 4.54
N GLU A 168 -9.19 14.83 3.80
CA GLU A 168 -9.05 14.41 2.40
C GLU A 168 -9.07 12.88 2.23
N TYR A 169 -8.56 12.13 3.19
CA TYR A 169 -8.57 10.65 3.16
C TYR A 169 -10.00 10.06 3.18
N GLU A 170 -10.98 10.75 3.71
CA GLU A 170 -12.38 10.31 3.69
C GLU A 170 -12.98 10.25 2.28
N TRP A 171 -12.40 10.95 1.30
CA TRP A 171 -12.80 10.89 -0.10
C TRP A 171 -12.39 9.60 -0.80
N ARG A 172 -11.59 8.73 -0.14
CA ARG A 172 -11.18 7.43 -0.69
C ARG A 172 -12.34 6.59 -1.22
N TRP A 173 -13.54 6.76 -0.67
CA TRP A 173 -14.75 6.07 -1.11
C TRP A 173 -15.31 6.53 -2.46
N LYS A 174 -14.81 7.63 -3.01
CA LYS A 174 -15.07 8.10 -4.38
C LYS A 174 -13.91 7.78 -5.32
N SER A 175 -12.77 7.31 -4.82
CA SER A 175 -11.65 6.84 -5.62
C SER A 175 -11.94 5.45 -6.19
N THR A 176 -11.57 5.24 -7.45
CA THR A 176 -11.71 3.95 -8.14
C THR A 176 -11.01 2.80 -7.40
N LYS A 177 -9.95 3.12 -6.65
CA LYS A 177 -9.14 2.16 -5.89
C LYS A 177 -9.87 1.52 -4.71
N TYR A 178 -10.78 2.24 -4.04
CA TYR A 178 -11.38 1.79 -2.77
C TYR A 178 -12.88 1.51 -2.85
N ILE A 179 -13.54 1.84 -3.95
CA ILE A 179 -15.00 1.76 -4.08
C ILE A 179 -15.54 0.34 -3.82
N SER A 180 -14.77 -0.69 -4.18
CA SER A 180 -15.15 -2.10 -3.96
C SER A 180 -15.08 -2.55 -2.50
N SER A 181 -14.37 -1.80 -1.66
CA SER A 181 -14.23 -2.11 -0.22
C SER A 181 -15.29 -1.44 0.64
N LYS A 182 -16.10 -0.55 0.06
CA LYS A 182 -17.15 0.18 0.77
C LYS A 182 -18.28 -0.77 1.16
N ARG A 183 -18.69 -0.69 2.44
CA ARG A 183 -19.87 -1.40 2.96
C ARG A 183 -21.05 -0.43 3.08
N HIS A 184 -22.25 -0.95 3.00
CA HIS A 184 -23.50 -0.17 3.03
C HIS A 184 -24.37 -0.66 4.18
N PHE A 185 -24.61 0.22 5.13
CA PHE A 185 -25.45 -0.04 6.29
C PHE A 185 -26.67 0.88 6.30
N SER A 186 -27.74 0.47 6.93
CA SER A 186 -28.94 1.31 7.15
C SER A 186 -28.69 2.40 8.20
N GLN A 187 -27.78 2.15 9.15
CA GLN A 187 -27.40 3.12 10.18
C GLN A 187 -26.47 4.19 9.63
N PRO A 188 -26.56 5.44 10.14
CA PRO A 188 -25.63 6.51 9.77
C PRO A 188 -24.21 6.22 10.25
N LEU A 189 -23.21 6.52 9.42
CA LEU A 189 -21.82 6.47 9.84
C LEU A 189 -21.58 7.39 11.04
N TRP A 190 -20.75 6.95 11.98
CA TRP A 190 -20.28 7.83 13.04
C TRP A 190 -19.39 8.94 12.45
N ASP A 191 -19.66 10.18 12.82
CA ASP A 191 -18.95 11.35 12.30
C ASP A 191 -17.67 11.71 13.07
N GLY A 192 -17.31 10.91 14.09
CA GLY A 192 -16.15 11.15 14.94
C GLY A 192 -16.37 12.23 16.02
N GLN A 193 -17.53 12.89 16.06
CA GLN A 193 -17.83 14.00 16.99
C GLN A 193 -18.98 13.67 17.92
N LYS A 194 -20.01 12.98 17.45
CA LYS A 194 -21.15 12.60 18.28
C LYS A 194 -20.72 11.64 19.39
N SER A 195 -21.24 11.88 20.59
CA SER A 195 -20.95 11.03 21.75
C SER A 195 -21.34 9.58 21.49
N LEU A 196 -20.41 8.67 21.78
CA LEU A 196 -20.63 7.22 21.77
C LEU A 196 -21.18 6.69 23.12
N LYS A 197 -21.41 7.57 24.10
CA LYS A 197 -21.95 7.19 25.40
C LYS A 197 -23.29 6.45 25.22
N ASN A 198 -23.38 5.26 25.78
CA ASN A 198 -24.51 4.34 25.66
C ASN A 198 -24.77 3.81 24.25
N LYS A 199 -23.84 3.99 23.30
CA LYS A 199 -23.94 3.52 21.92
C LYS A 199 -23.08 2.29 21.68
N LYS A 200 -23.55 1.44 20.77
CA LYS A 200 -22.79 0.33 20.18
C LYS A 200 -22.21 0.79 18.86
N ILE A 201 -20.92 0.61 18.65
CA ILE A 201 -20.25 0.94 17.41
C ILE A 201 -19.74 -0.32 16.72
N LEU A 202 -19.94 -0.40 15.38
CA LEU A 202 -19.30 -1.37 14.51
C LEU A 202 -18.10 -0.74 13.81
N LEU A 203 -16.94 -1.31 13.96
CA LEU A 203 -15.73 -0.98 13.22
C LEU A 203 -15.47 -2.09 12.20
N TRP A 204 -15.25 -1.75 10.92
CA TRP A 204 -14.90 -2.75 9.92
C TRP A 204 -13.59 -2.42 9.22
N CYS A 205 -12.88 -3.49 8.82
CA CYS A 205 -11.62 -3.37 8.10
C CYS A 205 -11.85 -3.24 6.61
N GLU A 206 -11.26 -2.23 5.99
CA GLU A 206 -11.38 -1.97 4.55
C GLU A 206 -10.09 -2.21 3.77
N GLN A 207 -8.99 -2.53 4.46
CA GLN A 207 -7.67 -2.74 3.85
C GLN A 207 -6.97 -3.99 4.37
N GLY A 208 -5.64 -4.07 4.22
CA GLY A 208 -4.86 -5.24 4.55
C GLY A 208 -4.66 -5.49 6.05
N VAL A 209 -4.03 -6.61 6.36
CA VAL A 209 -3.71 -7.04 7.74
C VAL A 209 -2.90 -5.97 8.48
N GLY A 210 -1.85 -5.43 7.86
CA GLY A 210 -1.00 -4.41 8.47
C GLY A 210 -1.76 -3.14 8.82
N ASP A 211 -2.61 -2.65 7.90
CA ASP A 211 -3.45 -1.47 8.11
C ASP A 211 -4.42 -1.70 9.27
N THR A 212 -5.07 -2.87 9.31
CA THR A 212 -5.99 -3.26 10.38
C THR A 212 -5.31 -3.25 11.74
N ILE A 213 -4.11 -3.83 11.85
CA ILE A 213 -3.33 -3.84 13.08
C ILE A 213 -2.99 -2.41 13.50
N ASN A 214 -2.53 -1.58 12.55
CA ASN A 214 -2.15 -0.20 12.85
C ASN A 214 -3.33 0.61 13.42
N TRP A 215 -4.50 0.50 12.80
CA TRP A 215 -5.72 1.17 13.27
C TRP A 215 -6.26 0.60 14.58
N ALA A 216 -6.01 -0.68 14.87
CA ALA A 216 -6.40 -1.30 16.13
C ALA A 216 -5.76 -0.64 17.36
N SER A 217 -4.64 0.09 17.19
CA SER A 217 -4.05 0.93 18.22
C SER A 217 -5.01 1.99 18.79
N CYS A 218 -6.06 2.37 18.02
CA CYS A 218 -7.11 3.30 18.45
C CYS A 218 -8.26 2.64 19.23
N LEU A 219 -8.34 1.31 19.27
CA LEU A 219 -9.46 0.62 19.96
C LEU A 219 -9.65 1.02 21.43
N PRO A 220 -8.58 1.22 22.23
CA PRO A 220 -8.74 1.71 23.61
C PRO A 220 -9.43 3.08 23.71
N LEU A 221 -9.26 3.96 22.70
CA LEU A 221 -9.92 5.26 22.66
C LEU A 221 -11.41 5.13 22.36
N VAL A 222 -11.79 4.17 21.50
CA VAL A 222 -13.19 3.88 21.18
C VAL A 222 -13.88 3.23 22.38
N THR A 223 -13.27 2.21 22.97
CA THR A 223 -13.87 1.45 24.09
C THR A 223 -14.03 2.29 25.37
N SER A 224 -13.20 3.34 25.53
CA SER A 224 -13.38 4.28 26.65
C SER A 224 -14.61 5.19 26.50
N GLN A 225 -15.18 5.29 25.31
CA GLN A 225 -16.30 6.20 24.99
C GLN A 225 -17.58 5.44 24.66
N ALA A 226 -17.49 4.27 24.01
CA ALA A 226 -18.63 3.49 23.57
C ALA A 226 -19.12 2.53 24.65
N LYS A 227 -20.44 2.27 24.66
CA LYS A 227 -21.02 1.21 25.51
C LYS A 227 -20.53 -0.17 25.08
N HIS A 228 -20.37 -0.38 23.79
CA HIS A 228 -19.93 -1.64 23.21
C HIS A 228 -19.24 -1.39 21.86
N CYS A 229 -18.17 -2.10 21.60
CA CYS A 229 -17.39 -2.01 20.37
C CYS A 229 -17.32 -3.40 19.70
N ILE A 230 -17.79 -3.47 18.46
CA ILE A 230 -17.70 -4.65 17.61
C ILE A 230 -16.64 -4.34 16.54
N VAL A 231 -15.69 -5.24 16.34
CA VAL A 231 -14.69 -5.16 15.25
C VAL A 231 -14.88 -6.33 14.31
N GLU A 232 -15.09 -6.04 13.04
CA GLU A 232 -15.08 -7.05 11.97
C GLU A 232 -13.82 -6.93 11.14
N CYS A 233 -13.04 -8.03 11.10
CA CYS A 233 -11.76 -8.09 10.44
C CYS A 233 -11.56 -9.43 9.71
N GLN A 234 -10.42 -9.56 9.02
CA GLN A 234 -10.03 -10.83 8.42
C GLN A 234 -9.97 -11.93 9.50
N GLU A 235 -10.46 -13.12 9.19
CA GLU A 235 -10.59 -14.25 10.12
C GLU A 235 -9.32 -14.54 10.90
N LYS A 236 -8.16 -14.50 10.23
CA LYS A 236 -6.84 -14.74 10.82
C LYS A 236 -6.38 -13.70 11.86
N LEU A 237 -7.01 -12.52 11.89
CA LEU A 237 -6.76 -11.49 12.92
C LEU A 237 -7.62 -11.65 14.18
N VAL A 238 -8.72 -12.38 14.08
CA VAL A 238 -9.69 -12.52 15.18
C VAL A 238 -9.04 -13.03 16.48
N PRO A 239 -8.23 -14.09 16.49
CA PRO A 239 -7.60 -14.57 17.73
C PRO A 239 -6.67 -13.54 18.36
N LEU A 240 -5.83 -12.87 17.57
CA LEU A 240 -4.87 -11.88 18.05
C LEU A 240 -5.56 -10.64 18.63
N LEU A 241 -6.55 -10.09 17.90
CA LEU A 241 -7.27 -8.90 18.36
C LEU A 241 -8.19 -9.19 19.54
N SER A 242 -8.90 -10.34 19.56
CA SER A 242 -9.74 -10.75 20.71
C SER A 242 -8.92 -10.86 21.99
N ARG A 243 -7.72 -11.43 21.91
CA ARG A 243 -6.83 -11.56 23.04
C ARG A 243 -6.28 -10.19 23.49
N SER A 244 -5.89 -9.35 22.55
CA SER A 244 -5.27 -8.05 22.84
C SER A 244 -6.28 -7.02 23.35
N PHE A 245 -7.55 -7.15 22.96
CA PHE A 245 -8.63 -6.20 23.32
C PHE A 245 -9.83 -6.94 23.91
N PRO A 246 -9.75 -7.42 25.15
CA PRO A 246 -10.80 -8.26 25.75
C PRO A 246 -12.16 -7.56 25.94
N ASN A 247 -12.18 -6.22 25.89
CA ASN A 247 -13.40 -5.41 25.96
C ASN A 247 -14.02 -5.11 24.57
N VAL A 248 -13.49 -5.72 23.51
CA VAL A 248 -13.96 -5.58 22.12
C VAL A 248 -14.52 -6.93 21.66
N GLU A 249 -15.69 -6.91 21.06
CA GLU A 249 -16.25 -8.08 20.40
C GLU A 249 -15.65 -8.20 19.00
N VAL A 250 -14.64 -9.05 18.81
CA VAL A 250 -13.98 -9.25 17.52
C VAL A 250 -14.61 -10.42 16.79
N LYS A 251 -14.97 -10.19 15.52
CA LYS A 251 -15.62 -11.17 14.64
C LYS A 251 -14.95 -11.22 13.27
N PRO A 252 -15.04 -12.35 12.56
CA PRO A 252 -14.71 -12.38 11.14
C PRO A 252 -15.66 -11.51 10.33
N GLU A 253 -15.15 -10.89 9.26
CA GLU A 253 -15.96 -10.04 8.41
C GLU A 253 -17.08 -10.83 7.73
N ASN A 254 -18.32 -10.31 7.82
CA ASN A 254 -19.47 -10.85 7.13
C ASN A 254 -20.27 -9.72 6.45
N ARG A 255 -20.30 -9.71 5.11
CA ARG A 255 -20.95 -8.68 4.29
C ARG A 255 -22.38 -9.05 3.86
N SER A 256 -22.81 -10.29 4.09
CA SER A 256 -24.06 -10.82 3.51
C SER A 256 -25.34 -10.17 4.08
N LEU A 257 -25.25 -9.52 5.24
CA LEU A 257 -26.43 -8.97 5.97
C LEU A 257 -26.27 -7.48 6.30
N ASP A 258 -25.34 -6.75 5.66
CA ASP A 258 -25.00 -5.37 6.05
C ASP A 258 -26.20 -4.42 6.16
N THR A 259 -27.16 -4.51 5.25
CA THR A 259 -28.36 -3.64 5.22
C THR A 259 -29.44 -4.04 6.21
N GLU A 260 -29.40 -5.25 6.77
CA GLU A 260 -30.41 -5.80 7.67
C GLU A 260 -29.98 -5.78 9.13
N ARG A 261 -28.73 -5.37 9.40
CA ARG A 261 -28.15 -5.41 10.75
C ARG A 261 -28.75 -4.34 11.67
N ASN A 262 -28.96 -4.72 12.92
CA ASN A 262 -29.47 -3.87 13.98
C ASN A 262 -28.74 -4.06 15.33
N ASP A 263 -27.60 -4.74 15.31
CA ASP A 263 -26.80 -5.06 16.49
C ASP A 263 -25.86 -3.92 16.94
N PHE A 264 -25.82 -2.82 16.16
CA PHE A 264 -25.06 -1.60 16.47
C PHE A 264 -25.86 -0.33 16.13
N ASP A 265 -25.45 0.81 16.69
CA ASP A 265 -26.08 2.12 16.47
C ASP A 265 -25.44 2.90 15.32
N SER A 266 -24.13 2.77 15.15
CA SER A 266 -23.37 3.47 14.11
C SER A 266 -22.18 2.64 13.67
N PRO A 267 -21.95 2.51 12.35
CA PRO A 267 -20.74 1.89 11.81
C PRO A 267 -19.66 2.93 11.50
N LEU A 268 -18.37 2.49 11.43
CA LEU A 268 -17.25 3.29 10.96
C LEU A 268 -16.18 2.39 10.34
N PRO A 269 -15.58 2.72 9.18
CA PRO A 269 -14.39 2.05 8.70
C PRO A 269 -13.20 2.35 9.60
N MET A 270 -12.36 1.36 9.89
CA MET A 270 -11.25 1.52 10.85
C MET A 270 -10.25 2.59 10.41
N GLY A 271 -10.03 2.79 9.12
CA GLY A 271 -9.16 3.86 8.61
C GLY A 271 -9.62 5.27 8.96
N SER A 272 -10.91 5.47 9.25
CA SER A 272 -11.44 6.78 9.69
C SER A 272 -11.23 7.04 11.18
N LEU A 273 -10.75 6.07 11.96
CA LEU A 273 -10.41 6.26 13.39
C LEU A 273 -9.34 7.33 13.56
N TYR A 274 -8.34 7.36 12.68
CA TYR A 274 -7.27 8.37 12.75
C TYR A 274 -7.79 9.79 12.60
N ARG A 275 -8.80 10.02 11.75
CA ARG A 275 -9.47 11.31 11.65
C ARG A 275 -10.19 11.68 12.95
N SER A 276 -10.90 10.71 13.53
CA SER A 276 -11.69 10.91 14.78
C SER A 276 -10.80 11.19 15.99
N PHE A 277 -9.57 10.65 15.99
CA PHE A 277 -8.62 10.71 17.12
C PHE A 277 -7.28 11.34 16.74
N ALA A 278 -7.26 12.27 15.77
CA ALA A 278 -6.02 12.82 15.21
C ALA A 278 -5.05 13.39 16.25
N SER A 279 -5.58 14.08 17.28
CA SER A 279 -4.78 14.64 18.37
C SER A 279 -4.16 13.58 19.26
N GLU A 280 -4.91 12.50 19.53
CA GLU A 280 -4.48 11.39 20.36
C GLU A 280 -3.50 10.50 19.63
N VAL A 281 -3.73 10.23 18.33
CA VAL A 281 -2.84 9.45 17.46
C VAL A 281 -1.48 10.14 17.36
N SER A 282 -1.44 11.46 17.19
CA SER A 282 -0.17 12.23 17.15
C SER A 282 0.64 12.12 18.45
N ARG A 283 -0.02 11.98 19.59
CA ARG A 283 0.63 11.74 20.90
C ARG A 283 1.04 10.28 21.07
N LYS A 284 0.23 9.34 20.54
CA LYS A 284 0.45 7.89 20.62
C LYS A 284 1.56 7.34 19.73
N ALA A 285 2.10 8.11 18.80
CA ALA A 285 3.33 7.74 18.09
C ALA A 285 4.51 7.39 19.04
N LYS A 286 4.30 7.55 20.35
CA LYS A 286 5.18 7.16 21.45
C LYS A 286 4.56 6.09 22.38
N ALA A 287 3.48 5.44 21.95
CA ALA A 287 2.77 4.50 22.81
C ALA A 287 3.46 3.14 22.86
N ASP A 288 3.39 2.53 24.04
CA ASP A 288 3.81 1.17 24.33
C ASP A 288 3.07 0.14 23.44
N ALA A 289 3.50 -1.13 23.53
CA ALA A 289 2.86 -2.26 22.87
C ALA A 289 1.33 -2.28 23.13
N PHE A 290 0.56 -2.64 22.10
CA PHE A 290 -0.90 -2.75 22.17
C PHE A 290 -1.42 -4.12 21.73
N LEU A 291 -0.56 -5.00 21.25
CA LEU A 291 -0.85 -6.40 20.97
C LEU A 291 -0.26 -7.25 22.08
N PHE A 292 -1.05 -8.17 22.64
CA PHE A 292 -0.66 -8.97 23.79
C PHE A 292 -0.82 -10.47 23.50
N PRO A 293 0.17 -11.10 22.84
CA PRO A 293 0.18 -12.55 22.66
C PRO A 293 0.34 -13.29 23.99
N ASP A 294 0.13 -14.61 23.97
CA ASP A 294 0.21 -15.43 25.18
C ASP A 294 1.63 -15.48 25.77
N PRO A 295 1.86 -15.06 27.02
CA PRO A 295 3.17 -15.17 27.67
C PRO A 295 3.72 -16.61 27.70
N VAL A 296 2.86 -17.62 27.80
CA VAL A 296 3.27 -19.02 27.73
C VAL A 296 3.85 -19.36 26.33
N ARG A 297 3.19 -18.83 25.27
CA ARG A 297 3.67 -19.03 23.89
C ARG A 297 4.93 -18.20 23.62
N ILE A 298 5.04 -17.00 24.16
CA ILE A 298 6.29 -16.19 24.07
C ILE A 298 7.45 -16.98 24.68
N ASN A 299 7.27 -17.53 25.91
CA ASN A 299 8.29 -18.33 26.56
C ASN A 299 8.63 -19.62 25.79
N PHE A 300 7.63 -20.26 25.19
CA PHE A 300 7.84 -21.43 24.33
C PHE A 300 8.77 -21.07 23.16
N TRP A 301 8.48 -19.98 22.44
CA TRP A 301 9.33 -19.52 21.33
C TRP A 301 10.71 -19.11 21.82
N ARG A 302 10.81 -18.38 22.92
CA ARG A 302 12.11 -17.98 23.48
C ARG A 302 12.99 -19.16 23.82
N ASN A 303 12.45 -20.20 24.47
CA ASN A 303 13.18 -21.42 24.77
C ASN A 303 13.62 -22.17 23.51
N ARG A 304 12.78 -22.17 22.47
CA ARG A 304 13.09 -22.79 21.17
C ARG A 304 14.22 -22.04 20.47
N LEU A 305 14.22 -20.71 20.51
CA LEU A 305 15.30 -19.87 19.97
C LEU A 305 16.62 -20.15 20.69
N ILE A 306 16.61 -20.20 22.03
CA ILE A 306 17.79 -20.51 22.84
C ILE A 306 18.39 -21.87 22.48
N SER A 307 17.57 -22.86 22.13
CA SER A 307 18.04 -24.19 21.71
C SER A 307 18.74 -24.19 20.34
N MET A 308 18.58 -23.15 19.52
CA MET A 308 19.19 -23.03 18.19
C MET A 308 20.58 -22.40 18.21
N GLY A 309 20.91 -21.65 19.25
CA GLY A 309 22.20 -20.96 19.38
C GLY A 309 22.12 -19.78 20.32
N LYS A 310 23.23 -19.02 20.37
CA LYS A 310 23.26 -17.77 21.14
C LYS A 310 22.54 -16.66 20.36
N GLY A 311 21.83 -15.76 21.07
CA GLY A 311 21.32 -14.53 20.51
C GLY A 311 22.45 -13.54 20.15
N PRO A 312 22.10 -12.39 19.52
CA PRO A 312 20.72 -11.93 19.34
C PRO A 312 19.96 -12.71 18.27
N TYR A 313 18.65 -12.85 18.50
CA TYR A 313 17.72 -13.51 17.58
C TYR A 313 17.05 -12.46 16.70
N VAL A 314 17.36 -12.46 15.42
CA VAL A 314 16.88 -11.45 14.46
C VAL A 314 15.89 -12.05 13.49
N GLY A 315 14.64 -11.63 13.57
CA GLY A 315 13.61 -11.98 12.61
C GLY A 315 13.73 -11.18 11.32
N ILE A 316 13.58 -11.82 10.16
CA ILE A 316 13.68 -11.15 8.86
C ILE A 316 12.47 -11.38 7.96
N SER A 317 12.01 -10.30 7.27
CA SER A 317 10.97 -10.35 6.24
C SER A 317 11.25 -9.30 5.17
N TRP A 318 11.27 -9.68 3.88
CA TRP A 318 11.78 -8.81 2.80
C TRP A 318 10.78 -8.57 1.67
N LYS A 319 9.65 -9.26 1.65
CA LYS A 319 8.58 -9.08 0.66
C LYS A 319 7.20 -9.40 1.24
N SER A 320 6.15 -9.05 0.53
CA SER A 320 4.75 -9.30 0.91
C SER A 320 4.08 -10.21 -0.13
N ALA A 321 2.92 -10.76 0.19
CA ALA A 321 2.11 -11.56 -0.74
C ALA A 321 1.64 -10.77 -1.98
N ASN A 322 1.55 -9.45 -1.89
CA ASN A 322 1.14 -8.62 -3.02
C ASN A 322 2.35 -8.21 -3.87
N MET A 323 2.65 -9.02 -4.88
CA MET A 323 3.75 -8.83 -5.83
C MET A 323 3.36 -8.00 -7.07
N SER A 324 2.36 -7.12 -6.98
CA SER A 324 2.00 -6.22 -8.08
C SER A 324 3.17 -5.29 -8.45
N ALA A 325 3.28 -4.92 -9.73
CA ALA A 325 4.36 -4.06 -10.25
C ALA A 325 4.51 -2.74 -9.46
N LYS A 326 3.40 -2.18 -8.95
CA LYS A 326 3.40 -0.99 -8.11
C LYS A 326 4.04 -1.20 -6.74
N ARG A 327 4.09 -2.45 -6.25
CA ARG A 327 4.64 -2.79 -4.92
C ARG A 327 6.05 -3.36 -4.96
N LEU A 328 6.48 -3.88 -6.10
CA LEU A 328 7.84 -4.43 -6.26
C LEU A 328 8.95 -3.48 -5.75
N PRO A 329 8.89 -2.15 -5.99
CA PRO A 329 9.89 -1.23 -5.46
C PRO A 329 9.98 -1.18 -3.93
N ASN A 330 8.97 -1.68 -3.20
CA ASN A 330 8.97 -1.72 -1.75
C ASN A 330 9.66 -2.97 -1.16
N TYR A 331 10.11 -3.90 -2.00
CA TYR A 331 10.67 -5.18 -1.58
C TYR A 331 12.15 -5.27 -1.90
N ALA A 332 12.87 -5.96 -1.02
CA ALA A 332 14.29 -6.21 -1.19
C ALA A 332 14.51 -7.59 -1.81
N SER A 333 15.60 -7.73 -2.54
CA SER A 333 16.14 -9.02 -2.97
C SER A 333 16.96 -9.66 -1.84
N THR A 334 17.22 -10.95 -1.94
CA THR A 334 18.11 -11.66 -0.99
C THR A 334 19.52 -11.09 -0.97
N SER A 335 20.02 -10.61 -2.10
CA SER A 335 21.34 -9.96 -2.21
C SER A 335 21.38 -8.59 -1.50
N ASP A 336 20.25 -7.86 -1.47
CA ASP A 336 20.16 -6.59 -0.73
C ASP A 336 20.27 -6.79 0.78
N LEU A 337 19.82 -7.95 1.29
CA LEU A 337 19.86 -8.30 2.72
C LEU A 337 21.27 -8.67 3.22
N SER A 338 22.23 -8.90 2.33
CA SER A 338 23.55 -9.41 2.68
C SER A 338 24.27 -8.64 3.79
N PRO A 339 24.20 -7.29 3.89
CA PRO A 339 24.87 -6.58 4.99
C PRO A 339 24.34 -6.96 6.38
N VAL A 340 23.04 -7.24 6.50
CA VAL A 340 22.43 -7.70 7.75
C VAL A 340 22.71 -9.18 7.97
N LEU A 341 22.53 -10.02 6.95
CA LEU A 341 22.67 -11.48 7.07
C LEU A 341 24.09 -11.93 7.38
N THR A 342 25.11 -11.13 7.05
CA THR A 342 26.52 -11.44 7.34
C THR A 342 27.01 -10.91 8.69
N LEU A 343 26.12 -10.38 9.54
CA LEU A 343 26.48 -9.92 10.88
C LEU A 343 26.97 -11.10 11.74
N PRO A 344 28.13 -10.97 12.41
CA PRO A 344 28.68 -12.04 13.21
C PRO A 344 27.85 -12.25 14.50
N GLY A 345 27.72 -13.50 14.91
CA GLY A 345 27.11 -13.85 16.21
C GLY A 345 25.58 -13.69 16.26
N VAL A 346 24.92 -13.51 15.12
CA VAL A 346 23.46 -13.34 15.02
C VAL A 346 22.82 -14.64 14.59
N THR A 347 21.71 -15.00 15.22
CA THR A 347 20.84 -16.11 14.80
C THR A 347 19.63 -15.55 14.06
N PHE A 348 19.50 -15.87 12.75
CA PHE A 348 18.45 -15.35 11.90
C PHE A 348 17.24 -16.26 11.84
N ILE A 349 16.04 -15.67 11.95
CA ILE A 349 14.76 -16.36 11.95
C ILE A 349 13.91 -15.85 10.79
N ASN A 350 13.39 -16.75 9.97
CA ASN A 350 12.49 -16.43 8.89
C ASN A 350 11.11 -16.01 9.41
N LEU A 351 10.70 -14.80 9.06
CA LEU A 351 9.33 -14.29 9.25
C LEU A 351 8.62 -14.07 7.91
N GLN A 352 9.27 -14.43 6.81
CA GLN A 352 8.66 -14.37 5.47
C GLN A 352 7.60 -15.47 5.36
N TYR A 353 6.41 -15.12 4.89
CA TYR A 353 5.21 -15.96 4.89
C TYR A 353 4.77 -16.42 3.50
N VAL A 354 5.45 -15.99 2.43
CA VAL A 354 5.18 -16.41 1.04
C VAL A 354 6.50 -16.56 0.28
N ASP A 355 6.58 -17.54 -0.62
CA ASP A 355 7.66 -17.75 -1.62
C ASP A 355 9.08 -17.62 -1.06
N PHE A 356 9.34 -18.19 0.10
CA PHE A 356 10.61 -18.03 0.82
C PHE A 356 11.61 -19.16 0.61
N ALA A 357 11.18 -20.35 0.20
CA ALA A 357 12.03 -21.55 0.19
C ALA A 357 13.25 -21.41 -0.73
N ASP A 358 13.03 -20.92 -1.97
CA ASP A 358 14.10 -20.67 -2.92
C ASP A 358 15.03 -19.54 -2.43
N ASP A 359 14.46 -18.49 -1.81
CA ASP A 359 15.23 -17.39 -1.24
C ASP A 359 16.12 -17.87 -0.09
N LEU A 360 15.61 -18.72 0.82
CA LEU A 360 16.41 -19.30 1.92
C LEU A 360 17.54 -20.19 1.37
N SER A 361 17.24 -20.99 0.37
CA SER A 361 18.25 -21.82 -0.30
C SER A 361 19.33 -20.98 -0.96
N LYS A 362 18.95 -19.86 -1.59
CA LYS A 362 19.87 -18.91 -2.22
C LYS A 362 20.75 -18.24 -1.17
N ILE A 363 20.20 -17.75 -0.06
CA ILE A 363 20.94 -17.16 1.05
C ILE A 363 21.99 -18.15 1.58
N GLN A 364 21.58 -19.40 1.81
CA GLN A 364 22.51 -20.45 2.30
C GLN A 364 23.64 -20.72 1.29
N ASN A 365 23.33 -20.81 0.01
CA ASN A 365 24.32 -21.14 -1.02
C ASN A 365 25.28 -19.98 -1.33
N GLU A 366 24.78 -18.73 -1.37
CA GLU A 366 25.55 -17.57 -1.78
C GLU A 366 26.30 -16.91 -0.61
N LEU A 367 25.70 -16.90 0.60
CA LEU A 367 26.24 -16.20 1.76
C LEU A 367 26.78 -17.16 2.85
N GLY A 368 26.48 -18.45 2.78
CA GLY A 368 26.81 -19.44 3.80
C GLY A 368 26.05 -19.25 5.12
N VAL A 369 24.93 -18.50 5.09
CA VAL A 369 24.15 -18.11 6.27
C VAL A 369 22.91 -18.99 6.37
N THR A 370 22.68 -19.58 7.54
CA THR A 370 21.45 -20.29 7.86
C THR A 370 20.42 -19.33 8.41
N VAL A 371 19.27 -19.20 7.72
CA VAL A 371 18.08 -18.51 8.23
C VAL A 371 17.10 -19.61 8.64
N HIS A 372 16.88 -19.72 9.96
CA HIS A 372 16.03 -20.77 10.52
C HIS A 372 14.55 -20.53 10.19
N HIS A 373 13.85 -21.58 9.79
CA HIS A 373 12.41 -21.57 9.54
C HIS A 373 11.71 -22.58 10.43
N PHE A 374 10.49 -22.27 10.83
CA PHE A 374 9.64 -23.13 11.66
C PHE A 374 8.51 -23.70 10.81
N ASP A 375 8.66 -24.94 10.31
CA ASP A 375 7.67 -25.61 9.46
C ASP A 375 6.35 -25.89 10.18
N ASP A 376 6.35 -25.90 11.50
CA ASP A 376 5.18 -26.10 12.36
C ASP A 376 4.42 -24.81 12.69
N LEU A 377 4.83 -23.66 12.13
CA LEU A 377 4.16 -22.37 12.25
C LEU A 377 3.57 -21.93 10.92
N ASP A 378 2.25 -21.74 10.86
CA ASP A 378 1.62 -21.08 9.71
C ASP A 378 1.83 -19.56 9.80
N HIS A 379 2.91 -19.09 9.20
CA HIS A 379 3.28 -17.68 9.17
C HIS A 379 2.24 -16.77 8.48
N TYR A 380 1.35 -17.35 7.66
CA TYR A 380 0.35 -16.59 6.91
C TYR A 380 -0.99 -16.48 7.63
N ASN A 381 -1.45 -17.54 8.32
CA ASN A 381 -2.77 -17.59 8.91
C ASN A 381 -2.76 -17.53 10.44
N ASP A 382 -1.75 -18.06 11.12
CA ASP A 382 -1.68 -18.05 12.58
C ASP A 382 -0.96 -16.79 13.11
N LEU A 383 -1.63 -15.64 12.96
CA LEU A 383 -1.06 -14.36 13.36
C LEU A 383 -0.92 -14.18 14.87
N LEU A 384 -1.65 -14.98 15.68
CA LEU A 384 -1.47 -15.00 17.14
C LEU A 384 -0.13 -15.64 17.51
N GLU A 385 0.22 -16.77 16.90
CA GLU A 385 1.53 -17.42 17.09
C GLU A 385 2.67 -16.60 16.50
N VAL A 386 2.48 -16.01 15.31
CA VAL A 386 3.46 -15.09 14.72
C VAL A 386 3.74 -13.91 15.64
N ALA A 387 2.71 -13.36 16.30
CA ALA A 387 2.90 -12.29 17.28
C ALA A 387 3.67 -12.76 18.52
N ALA A 388 3.45 -13.99 18.98
CA ALA A 388 4.20 -14.58 20.09
C ALA A 388 5.68 -14.81 19.70
N LEU A 389 5.95 -15.29 18.48
CA LEU A 389 7.32 -15.41 17.97
C LEU A 389 7.98 -14.02 17.85
N CYS A 390 7.29 -13.03 17.28
CA CYS A 390 7.80 -11.65 17.20
C CYS A 390 8.17 -11.10 18.59
N ALA A 391 7.34 -11.33 19.60
CA ALA A 391 7.59 -10.91 20.99
C ALA A 391 8.75 -11.66 21.66
N ALA A 392 9.12 -12.85 21.16
CA ALA A 392 10.26 -13.64 21.64
C ALA A 392 11.59 -13.28 21.00
N LEU A 393 11.58 -12.55 19.88
CA LEU A 393 12.77 -12.09 19.15
C LEU A 393 13.36 -10.82 19.79
N ASP A 394 14.65 -10.60 19.58
CA ASP A 394 15.34 -9.41 20.08
C ASP A 394 15.18 -8.23 19.13
N ILE A 395 15.30 -8.50 17.81
CA ILE A 395 15.12 -7.51 16.74
C ILE A 395 14.34 -8.11 15.58
N ILE A 396 13.60 -7.27 14.86
CA ILE A 396 13.00 -7.62 13.59
C ILE A 396 13.47 -6.63 12.52
N VAL A 397 13.95 -7.16 11.40
CA VAL A 397 14.32 -6.40 10.21
C VAL A 397 13.31 -6.70 9.12
N SER A 398 12.61 -5.70 8.64
CA SER A 398 11.54 -5.92 7.67
C SER A 398 11.39 -4.78 6.67
N THR A 399 10.99 -5.13 5.44
CA THR A 399 10.42 -4.18 4.48
C THR A 399 8.90 -4.06 4.68
N THR A 400 8.20 -3.38 3.76
CA THR A 400 6.75 -3.16 3.86
C THR A 400 5.95 -4.47 3.71
N SER A 401 5.55 -5.07 4.83
CA SER A 401 4.73 -6.28 4.95
C SER A 401 3.81 -6.18 6.17
N ALA A 402 3.13 -7.24 6.58
CA ALA A 402 2.36 -7.27 7.83
C ALA A 402 3.27 -7.39 9.08
N VAL A 403 4.45 -7.96 8.91
CA VAL A 403 5.39 -8.29 10.02
C VAL A 403 5.77 -7.06 10.85
N PRO A 404 6.21 -5.92 10.28
CA PRO A 404 6.61 -4.77 11.10
C PRO A 404 5.44 -4.16 11.90
N PHE A 405 4.20 -4.32 11.44
CA PHE A 405 3.02 -3.87 12.21
C PHE A 405 2.74 -4.79 13.41
N ILE A 406 2.90 -6.10 13.24
CA ILE A 406 2.82 -7.07 14.34
C ILE A 406 3.94 -6.79 15.34
N SER A 407 5.17 -6.63 14.86
CA SER A 407 6.36 -6.37 15.67
C SER A 407 6.22 -5.09 16.50
N ALA A 408 5.82 -4.00 15.86
CA ALA A 408 5.54 -2.73 16.54
C ALA A 408 4.41 -2.89 17.57
N GLY A 409 3.36 -3.63 17.22
CA GLY A 409 2.23 -3.88 18.10
C GLY A 409 2.59 -4.64 19.36
N VAL A 410 3.52 -5.59 19.30
CA VAL A 410 4.02 -6.34 20.48
C VAL A 410 5.19 -5.65 21.20
N GLY A 411 5.72 -4.56 20.62
CA GLY A 411 6.81 -3.76 21.22
C GLY A 411 8.22 -4.28 20.96
N THR A 412 8.41 -5.21 20.01
CA THR A 412 9.74 -5.70 19.63
C THR A 412 10.50 -4.66 18.82
N LEU A 413 11.80 -4.48 19.10
CA LEU A 413 12.65 -3.56 18.35
C LEU A 413 12.62 -3.90 16.85
N THR A 414 12.20 -2.95 16.04
CA THR A 414 11.94 -3.15 14.62
C THR A 414 12.74 -2.18 13.78
N LYS A 415 13.62 -2.70 12.93
CA LYS A 415 14.36 -1.96 11.91
C LYS A 415 13.55 -2.01 10.60
N PHE A 416 12.76 -0.98 10.37
CA PHE A 416 11.82 -0.91 9.26
C PHE A 416 12.45 -0.23 8.05
N ALA A 417 12.77 -1.03 7.03
CA ALA A 417 13.25 -0.55 5.74
C ALA A 417 12.07 -0.08 4.87
N SER A 418 12.02 1.20 4.55
CA SER A 418 10.95 1.81 3.78
C SER A 418 11.47 2.69 2.64
N TRP A 419 10.57 3.04 1.74
CA TRP A 419 10.83 3.96 0.65
C TRP A 419 10.29 5.35 1.01
N LYS A 420 11.16 6.37 0.98
CA LYS A 420 10.87 7.74 1.45
C LYS A 420 9.68 8.40 0.74
N GLN A 421 9.47 8.05 -0.54
CA GLN A 421 8.41 8.60 -1.38
C GLN A 421 7.16 7.70 -1.44
N SER A 422 7.15 6.58 -0.70
CA SER A 422 5.94 5.77 -0.59
C SER A 422 4.81 6.63 -0.03
N PRO A 423 3.60 6.58 -0.59
CA PRO A 423 2.42 7.18 0.04
C PRO A 423 2.25 6.73 1.49
N TRP A 424 2.82 5.56 1.83
CA TRP A 424 2.84 4.95 3.15
C TRP A 424 4.06 5.37 3.99
N SER A 425 4.91 6.28 3.50
CA SER A 425 6.08 6.76 4.26
C SER A 425 5.70 7.68 5.42
N ASN A 426 4.44 8.13 5.47
CA ASN A 426 3.93 8.89 6.59
C ASN A 426 3.85 8.04 7.86
N ASN A 427 4.27 8.59 8.98
CA ASN A 427 4.28 7.92 10.28
C ASN A 427 2.91 7.39 10.74
N LEU A 428 1.79 7.88 10.20
CA LEU A 428 0.45 7.40 10.54
C LEU A 428 0.09 6.05 9.92
N PHE A 429 0.63 5.76 8.72
CA PHE A 429 0.34 4.52 7.98
C PHE A 429 1.50 3.52 8.03
N ASN A 430 2.60 3.89 8.68
CA ASN A 430 3.70 2.98 8.98
C ASN A 430 3.49 2.30 10.33
N PRO A 431 4.21 1.20 10.60
CA PRO A 431 4.29 0.67 11.95
C PRO A 431 4.71 1.78 12.90
N VAL A 432 3.92 2.00 13.94
CA VAL A 432 4.13 3.11 14.88
C VAL A 432 4.42 2.57 16.26
N GLY A 433 5.46 3.11 16.89
CA GLY A 433 5.81 2.80 18.28
C GLY A 433 7.24 3.22 18.58
N PRO A 434 7.61 3.36 19.86
CA PRO A 434 8.97 3.70 20.29
C PRO A 434 9.99 2.61 19.93
N SER A 435 9.53 1.41 19.63
CA SER A 435 10.34 0.27 19.22
C SER A 435 10.64 0.23 17.71
N VAL A 436 10.21 1.22 16.92
CA VAL A 436 10.37 1.21 15.45
C VAL A 436 11.39 2.26 15.02
N ASP A 437 12.51 1.79 14.50
CA ASP A 437 13.50 2.63 13.83
C ASP A 437 13.30 2.51 12.33
N LYS A 438 13.08 3.65 11.68
CA LYS A 438 12.79 3.73 10.26
C LYS A 438 14.03 4.06 9.45
N PHE A 439 14.33 3.23 8.47
CA PHE A 439 15.41 3.41 7.51
C PHE A 439 14.83 3.61 6.12
N GLU A 440 15.13 4.74 5.48
CA GLU A 440 14.50 5.12 4.23
C GLU A 440 15.50 5.20 3.09
N ARG A 441 15.11 4.66 1.94
CA ARG A 441 15.79 4.91 0.67
C ARG A 441 15.05 5.94 -0.18
N ASN A 442 15.77 6.67 -1.00
CA ASN A 442 15.19 7.40 -2.12
C ASN A 442 14.88 6.40 -3.26
N THR A 443 13.94 6.74 -4.15
CA THR A 443 13.38 5.86 -5.19
C THR A 443 14.42 5.08 -6.01
N TRP A 444 15.58 5.69 -6.27
CA TRP A 444 16.62 5.14 -7.15
C TRP A 444 17.83 4.60 -6.42
N GLN A 445 17.85 4.63 -5.08
CA GLN A 445 18.92 4.03 -4.29
C GLN A 445 18.70 2.52 -4.16
N SER A 446 19.82 1.76 -4.09
CA SER A 446 19.76 0.34 -3.78
C SER A 446 19.25 0.10 -2.37
N TRP A 447 18.44 -0.93 -2.17
CA TRP A 447 18.10 -1.45 -0.85
C TRP A 447 19.33 -1.87 -0.05
N HIS A 448 20.38 -2.34 -0.71
CA HIS A 448 21.64 -2.72 -0.09
C HIS A 448 22.20 -1.64 0.85
N ASN A 449 22.16 -0.36 0.44
CA ASN A 449 22.62 0.75 1.28
C ASN A 449 21.77 0.92 2.54
N VAL A 450 20.47 0.72 2.45
CA VAL A 450 19.57 0.77 3.62
C VAL A 450 19.88 -0.35 4.59
N PHE A 451 20.06 -1.57 4.08
CA PHE A 451 20.42 -2.71 4.92
C PHE A 451 21.84 -2.59 5.51
N HIS A 452 22.75 -1.89 4.85
CA HIS A 452 24.05 -1.55 5.43
C HIS A 452 23.90 -0.64 6.65
N LEU A 453 23.09 0.42 6.56
CA LEU A 453 22.78 1.30 7.70
C LEU A 453 22.09 0.54 8.84
N ILE A 454 21.16 -0.37 8.52
CA ILE A 454 20.53 -1.23 9.51
C ILE A 454 21.55 -2.14 10.19
N ALA A 455 22.47 -2.72 9.43
CA ALA A 455 23.53 -3.57 9.96
C ALA A 455 24.47 -2.82 10.92
N GLU A 456 24.89 -1.60 10.55
CA GLU A 456 25.68 -0.72 11.43
C GLU A 456 24.96 -0.39 12.73
N ASP A 457 23.65 -0.18 12.65
CA ASP A 457 22.83 0.14 13.81
C ASP A 457 22.65 -1.07 14.75
N ILE A 458 22.46 -2.28 14.19
CA ILE A 458 22.42 -3.54 14.96
C ILE A 458 23.75 -3.80 15.65
N LEU A 459 24.90 -3.54 14.98
CA LEU A 459 26.22 -3.72 15.58
C LEU A 459 26.43 -2.84 16.80
N LYS A 460 25.97 -1.58 16.77
CA LYS A 460 26.06 -0.67 17.94
C LYS A 460 25.28 -1.20 19.15
N LEU A 461 24.14 -1.85 18.89
CA LEU A 461 23.33 -2.48 19.95
C LEU A 461 24.00 -3.75 20.48
N SER A 462 24.80 -4.47 19.66
CA SER A 462 25.46 -5.71 20.07
C SER A 462 26.55 -5.51 21.12
N ASP A 463 27.15 -4.33 21.19
CA ASP A 463 28.12 -3.98 22.24
C ASP A 463 27.47 -3.96 23.64
N ASP A 464 26.18 -3.58 23.71
CA ASP A 464 25.40 -3.60 24.95
C ASP A 464 24.97 -5.03 25.35
N TRP A 465 24.84 -5.98 24.40
CA TRP A 465 24.44 -7.37 24.68
C TRP A 465 25.60 -8.25 25.19
N SER A 466 26.85 -7.87 24.91
CA SER A 466 28.02 -8.60 25.43
C SER A 466 28.20 -8.44 26.94
N HIS A 467 27.41 -7.56 27.56
CA HIS A 467 27.45 -7.24 28.99
C HIS A 467 26.25 -7.73 29.81
N GLN A 468 25.28 -8.43 29.15
CA GLN A 468 24.15 -9.12 29.80
C GLN A 468 24.28 -10.65 29.67
#